data_de90c15f1ce90487283dbe4559ad7449
#
_entry.id   de90c15f1ce90487283dbe4559ad7449
#
_cell.length_a   1.000
_cell.length_b   1.000
_cell.length_c   1.000
_cell.angle_alpha   90.00
_cell.angle_beta   90.00
_cell.angle_gamma   90.00
#
_symmetry.space_group_name_H-M   'P 1'
#
loop_
_entity.id
_entity.type
_entity.pdbx_description
1 polymer ?
#
loop_
_entity_poly.entity_id
_entity_poly.type
_entity_poly.pdbx_seq_one_letter_code
_entity_poly.pdbx_strand_id
1 'polypeptide(L)'
;MRVMLDTNILISVLLFPSEKVDTLFRELVLNHTIVISSYVVDEIHEVIRRKFPQKEKVIEKLFASISYEYVYTPRQMYIDEFIVR
;
A
#
# COMPACT_ATOMS: atom_id res chain seq x y z
N MET A 1 -2.00 14.15 9.73
CA MET A 1 -2.49 12.88 10.29
C MET A 1 -1.75 11.71 9.67
N ARG A 2 -1.43 10.71 10.46
CA ARG A 2 -0.74 9.51 9.95
C ARG A 2 -1.78 8.49 9.52
N VAL A 3 -1.68 8.04 8.28
CA VAL A 3 -2.64 7.09 7.71
C VAL A 3 -1.90 5.82 7.31
N MET A 4 -2.26 4.70 7.89
CA MET A 4 -1.70 3.41 7.52
C MET A 4 -2.52 2.82 6.39
N LEU A 5 -1.85 2.53 5.28
CA LEU A 5 -2.52 1.95 4.11
C LEU A 5 -2.53 0.44 4.22
N ASP A 6 -3.66 -0.14 3.84
CA ASP A 6 -3.75 -1.57 3.78
C ASP A 6 -3.49 -2.05 2.34
N THR A 7 -3.26 -3.36 2.21
CA THR A 7 -2.92 -3.97 0.93
C THR A 7 -4.01 -3.76 -0.11
N ASN A 8 -5.28 -3.77 0.29
CA ASN A 8 -6.38 -3.65 -0.66
C ASN A 8 -6.40 -2.28 -1.33
N ILE A 9 -6.08 -1.24 -0.58
CA ILE A 9 -6.00 0.11 -1.16
C ILE A 9 -4.90 0.18 -2.21
N LEU A 10 -3.73 -0.38 -1.87
CA LEU A 10 -2.61 -0.37 -2.80
C LEU A 10 -2.90 -1.18 -4.05
N ILE A 11 -3.53 -2.33 -3.90
CA ILE A 11 -3.92 -3.16 -5.04
C ILE A 11 -4.91 -2.41 -5.93
N SER A 12 -5.87 -1.72 -5.33
CA SER A 12 -6.85 -0.94 -6.09
C SER A 12 -6.18 0.15 -6.91
N VAL A 13 -5.22 0.85 -6.31
CA VAL A 13 -4.51 1.92 -7.01
C VAL A 13 -3.68 1.38 -8.17
N LEU A 14 -3.05 0.22 -7.97
CA LEU A 14 -2.10 -0.32 -8.95
C LEU A 14 -2.77 -1.10 -10.07
N LEU A 15 -3.76 -1.91 -9.73
CA LEU A 15 -4.31 -2.90 -10.67
C LEU A 15 -5.68 -2.52 -11.19
N PHE A 16 -6.45 -1.75 -10.43
CA PHE A 16 -7.80 -1.38 -10.81
C PHE A 16 -7.97 0.13 -10.69
N PRO A 17 -7.16 0.90 -11.45
CA PRO A 17 -7.22 2.35 -11.33
C PRO A 17 -8.58 2.88 -11.77
N SER A 18 -9.07 3.86 -11.02
CA SER A 18 -10.26 4.58 -11.38
C SER A 18 -10.05 6.04 -10.97
N GLU A 19 -10.83 6.92 -11.56
CA GLU A 19 -10.73 8.33 -11.22
C GLU A 19 -10.97 8.56 -9.73
N LYS A 20 -11.95 7.86 -9.17
CA LYS A 20 -12.30 7.99 -7.77
C LYS A 20 -11.17 7.51 -6.85
N VAL A 21 -10.58 6.36 -7.15
CA VAL A 21 -9.49 5.79 -6.35
C VAL A 21 -8.25 6.66 -6.47
N ASP A 22 -7.95 7.13 -7.67
CA ASP A 22 -6.78 7.98 -7.89
C ASP A 22 -6.90 9.30 -7.16
N THR A 23 -8.09 9.90 -7.15
CA THR A 23 -8.35 11.13 -6.44
C THR A 23 -8.17 10.93 -4.93
N LEU A 24 -8.72 9.85 -4.41
CA LEU A 24 -8.59 9.54 -2.98
C LEU A 24 -7.13 9.34 -2.59
N PHE A 25 -6.40 8.57 -3.38
CA PHE A 25 -5.00 8.28 -3.08
C PHE A 25 -4.15 9.55 -3.13
N ARG A 26 -4.37 10.40 -4.13
CA ARG A 26 -3.66 11.66 -4.23
C ARG A 26 -3.93 12.56 -3.03
N GLU A 27 -5.18 12.61 -2.61
CA GLU A 27 -5.57 13.38 -1.42
C GLU A 27 -4.81 12.89 -0.19
N LEU A 28 -4.74 11.57 0.01
CA LEU A 28 -4.04 11.00 1.14
C LEU A 28 -2.55 11.31 1.10
N VAL A 29 -1.93 11.17 -0.06
CA VAL A 29 -0.49 11.42 -0.19
C VAL A 29 -0.14 12.88 0.04
N LEU A 30 -0.96 13.80 -0.45
CA LEU A 30 -0.67 15.22 -0.35
C LEU A 30 -0.96 15.81 1.01
N ASN A 31 -1.96 15.30 1.71
CA ASN A 31 -2.44 15.93 2.93
C ASN A 31 -2.19 15.15 4.21
N HIS A 32 -1.63 13.97 4.11
CA HIS A 32 -1.39 13.13 5.28
C HIS A 32 -0.04 12.45 5.20
N THR A 33 0.45 11.99 6.34
CA THR A 33 1.65 11.16 6.38
C THR A 33 1.24 9.72 6.13
N ILE A 34 1.76 9.15 5.06
CA ILE A 34 1.46 7.77 4.70
C ILE A 34 2.37 6.84 5.49
N VAL A 35 1.80 5.82 6.09
CA VAL A 35 2.54 4.80 6.82
C VAL A 35 2.29 3.45 6.15
N ILE A 36 3.36 2.74 5.83
CA ILE A 36 3.25 1.42 5.22
C ILE A 36 4.05 0.44 6.06
N SER A 37 3.40 -0.63 6.50
CA SER A 37 4.06 -1.62 7.33
C SER A 37 4.81 -2.65 6.48
N SER A 38 5.78 -3.31 7.10
CA SER A 38 6.52 -4.40 6.45
C SER A 38 5.57 -5.51 6.02
N TYR A 39 4.55 -5.78 6.81
CA TYR A 39 3.56 -6.79 6.46
C TYR A 39 2.86 -6.47 5.14
N VAL A 40 2.46 -5.21 4.97
CA VAL A 40 1.78 -4.79 3.74
C VAL A 40 2.71 -4.87 2.55
N VAL A 41 3.97 -4.44 2.72
CA VAL A 41 4.95 -4.52 1.63
C VAL A 41 5.14 -5.97 1.20
N ASP A 42 5.33 -6.87 2.16
CA ASP A 42 5.52 -8.28 1.85
C ASP A 42 4.29 -8.89 1.19
N GLU A 43 3.12 -8.57 1.70
CA GLU A 43 1.88 -9.10 1.17
C GLU A 43 1.62 -8.65 -0.26
N ILE A 44 1.85 -7.37 -0.54
CA ILE A 44 1.60 -6.87 -1.89
C ILE A 44 2.58 -7.46 -2.90
N HIS A 45 3.85 -7.61 -2.51
CA HIS A 45 4.83 -8.26 -3.39
C HIS A 45 4.45 -9.70 -3.67
N GLU A 46 3.98 -10.42 -2.65
CA GLU A 46 3.57 -11.81 -2.83
C GLU A 46 2.36 -11.93 -3.76
N VAL A 47 1.35 -11.10 -3.56
CA VAL A 47 0.15 -11.12 -4.41
C VAL A 47 0.51 -10.80 -5.86
N ILE A 48 1.33 -9.78 -6.08
CA ILE A 48 1.71 -9.38 -7.41
C ILE A 48 2.54 -10.46 -8.10
N ARG A 49 3.50 -11.01 -7.39
CA ARG A 49 4.35 -12.08 -7.97
C ARG A 49 3.51 -13.29 -8.36
N ARG A 50 2.52 -13.63 -7.56
CA ARG A 50 1.71 -14.80 -7.80
C ARG A 50 0.64 -14.59 -8.85
N LYS A 51 -0.03 -13.45 -8.82
CA LYS A 51 -1.19 -13.20 -9.68
C LYS A 51 -0.92 -12.26 -10.85
N PHE A 52 -0.02 -11.32 -10.69
CA PHE A 52 0.23 -10.28 -11.68
C PHE A 52 1.72 -10.02 -11.84
N PRO A 53 2.52 -11.04 -12.18
CA PRO A 53 3.97 -10.87 -12.21
C PRO A 53 4.45 -9.77 -13.16
N GLN A 54 3.69 -9.47 -14.19
CA GLN A 54 4.04 -8.41 -15.14
C GLN A 54 3.89 -7.00 -14.52
N LYS A 55 3.31 -6.90 -13.34
CA LYS A 55 3.10 -5.62 -12.66
C LYS A 55 4.13 -5.31 -11.57
N GLU A 56 5.15 -6.15 -11.41
CA GLU A 56 6.17 -5.92 -10.37
C GLU A 56 6.82 -4.55 -10.48
N LYS A 57 7.16 -4.14 -11.69
CA LYS A 57 7.80 -2.84 -11.89
C LYS A 57 6.89 -1.67 -11.55
N VAL A 58 5.59 -1.86 -11.73
CA VAL A 58 4.62 -0.83 -11.37
C VAL A 58 4.62 -0.58 -9.88
N ILE A 59 4.70 -1.65 -9.08
CA ILE A 59 4.80 -1.54 -7.63
C ILE A 59 6.05 -0.80 -7.21
N GLU A 60 7.18 -1.16 -7.78
CA GLU A 60 8.44 -0.51 -7.45
C GLU A 60 8.39 0.98 -7.74
N LYS A 61 7.79 1.35 -8.86
CA LYS A 61 7.63 2.76 -9.22
C LYS A 61 6.72 3.48 -8.23
N LEU A 62 5.65 2.83 -7.81
CA LEU A 62 4.75 3.45 -6.84
C LEU A 62 5.47 3.75 -5.54
N PHE A 63 6.16 2.77 -4.97
CA PHE A 63 6.87 2.97 -3.72
C PHE A 63 7.99 4.00 -3.85
N ALA A 64 8.59 4.11 -5.02
CA ALA A 64 9.63 5.12 -5.26
C ALA A 64 9.04 6.53 -5.44
N SER A 65 7.79 6.64 -5.85
CA SER A 65 7.19 7.92 -6.17
C SER A 65 6.49 8.61 -5.00
N ILE A 66 6.19 7.86 -3.94
CA ILE A 66 5.51 8.45 -2.77
C ILE A 66 6.46 8.49 -1.59
N SER A 67 6.20 9.46 -0.71
CA SER A 67 6.95 9.59 0.53
C SER A 67 6.13 8.91 1.63
N TYR A 68 6.72 7.96 2.34
CA TYR A 68 5.99 7.23 3.37
C TYR A 68 6.94 6.82 4.50
N GLU A 69 6.35 6.57 5.67
CA GLU A 69 7.07 5.99 6.79
C GLU A 69 6.98 4.47 6.69
N TYR A 70 8.11 3.81 6.76
CA TYR A 70 8.17 2.35 6.75
C TYR A 70 8.22 1.88 8.20
N VAL A 71 7.27 1.04 8.60
CA VAL A 71 7.20 0.53 9.97
C VAL A 71 7.31 -0.98 9.92
N TYR A 72 8.28 -1.53 10.64
CA TYR A 72 8.37 -2.98 10.76
C TYR A 72 7.27 -3.46 11.69
N THR A 73 6.42 -4.33 11.17
CA THR A 73 5.31 -4.89 11.92
C THR A 73 5.28 -6.39 11.67
N PRO A 74 5.55 -7.20 12.68
CA PRO A 74 5.39 -8.64 12.53
C PRO A 74 3.95 -8.96 12.13
N ARG A 75 3.80 -9.97 11.30
CA ARG A 75 2.50 -10.34 10.75
C ARG A 75 1.43 -10.51 11.82
N GLN A 76 1.80 -11.14 12.91
CA GLN A 76 0.89 -11.40 14.02
C GLN A 76 0.43 -10.10 14.67
N MET A 77 1.36 -9.19 14.90
CA MET A 77 1.01 -7.88 15.47
C MET A 77 0.12 -7.07 14.56
N TYR A 78 0.39 -7.14 13.25
CA TYR A 78 -0.43 -6.42 12.29
C TYR A 78 -1.90 -6.86 12.40
N ILE A 79 -2.13 -8.15 12.45
CA ILE A 79 -3.47 -8.69 12.53
C ILE A 79 -4.16 -8.30 13.84
N ASP A 80 -3.41 -8.34 14.94
CA ASP A 80 -3.99 -8.10 16.26
C ASP A 80 -4.16 -6.63 16.60
N GLU A 81 -3.26 -5.79 16.14
CA GLU A 81 -3.18 -4.41 16.61
C GLU A 81 -3.58 -3.37 15.57
N PHE A 82 -3.44 -3.69 14.29
CA PHE A 82 -3.65 -2.73 13.23
C PHE A 82 -4.73 -3.16 12.24
N ILE A 83 -5.76 -3.78 12.75
CA ILE A 83 -6.86 -4.22 11.87
C ILE A 83 -7.60 -2.98 11.40
N VAL A 84 -7.11 -2.41 10.32
CA VAL A 84 -7.73 -1.24 9.71
C VAL A 84 -8.16 -1.63 8.32
N ARG A 85 -9.42 -1.66 8.13
CA ARG A 85 -9.97 -2.05 6.83
C ARG A 85 -11.06 -1.13 6.40
#